data_d49bbec61e7ed1974053300068c3d260
#
_entry.id   d49bbec61e7ed1974053300068c3d260
#
_cell.length_a   1.000
_cell.length_b   1.000
_cell.length_c   1.000
_cell.angle_alpha   90.00
_cell.angle_beta   90.00
_cell.angle_gamma   90.00
#
_symmetry.space_group_name_H-M   'P 1'
#
loop_
_entity.id
_entity.type
_entity.pdbx_description
1 polymer ?
#
loop_
_entity_poly.entity_id
_entity_poly.type
_entity_poly.pdbx_seq_one_letter_code
_entity_poly.pdbx_strand_id
1 'polypeptide(L)'
;MKSSHSSCSHSVADRSTRSRLDRVGIVLSGACAVHCVAGLALVGLLGLGGLGVGGPWLMAPEIHEYGLVAAIVVGALTIGIGAMRHGHVWPLVLGAVGIALMALAVAGPHGVMEAALTIAGVAVLAVGHVLNIRACSSAR
;
A
#
# COMPACT_ATOMS: atom_id res chain seq x y z
N MET A 1 9.35 37.85 -14.08
CA MET A 1 8.69 36.62 -13.60
C MET A 1 9.38 35.43 -14.27
N LYS A 2 10.28 34.74 -13.55
CA LYS A 2 10.97 33.56 -14.03
C LYS A 2 10.08 32.36 -13.75
N SER A 3 9.48 31.75 -14.77
CA SER A 3 8.78 30.48 -14.67
C SER A 3 9.81 29.39 -14.38
N SER A 4 9.80 28.92 -13.14
CA SER A 4 10.50 27.73 -12.72
C SER A 4 9.82 26.51 -13.35
N HIS A 5 10.16 26.18 -14.59
CA HIS A 5 9.95 24.86 -15.12
C HIS A 5 10.87 23.92 -14.34
N SER A 6 10.36 23.45 -13.18
CA SER A 6 11.02 22.41 -12.38
C SER A 6 11.02 21.12 -13.19
N SER A 7 12.16 20.87 -13.77
CA SER A 7 12.46 19.76 -14.68
C SER A 7 12.18 18.41 -14.05
N CYS A 8 11.10 17.75 -14.47
CA CYS A 8 11.00 16.29 -14.42
C CYS A 8 12.01 15.62 -15.40
N SER A 9 13.07 16.34 -15.71
CA SER A 9 14.13 16.02 -16.67
C SER A 9 15.24 15.21 -16.02
N HIS A 10 14.87 14.08 -15.40
CA HIS A 10 15.83 13.10 -14.93
C HIS A 10 15.80 11.86 -15.82
N SER A 11 16.97 11.22 -15.96
CA SER A 11 17.26 10.14 -16.90
C SER A 11 16.12 9.11 -17.02
N VAL A 12 15.96 8.56 -18.21
CA VAL A 12 15.00 7.48 -18.53
C VAL A 12 15.10 6.32 -17.52
N ALA A 13 16.31 6.06 -16.99
CA ALA A 13 16.58 5.07 -15.95
C ALA A 13 15.87 5.39 -14.61
N ASP A 14 15.86 6.64 -14.16
CA ASP A 14 15.23 7.06 -12.90
C ASP A 14 13.68 6.92 -12.98
N ARG A 15 13.10 7.23 -14.14
CA ARG A 15 11.66 7.04 -14.38
C ARG A 15 11.25 5.56 -14.40
N SER A 16 12.06 4.73 -15.02
CA SER A 16 11.84 3.27 -15.08
C SER A 16 11.86 2.65 -13.69
N THR A 17 12.81 3.01 -12.85
CA THR A 17 12.93 2.48 -11.48
C THR A 17 11.73 2.87 -10.61
N ARG A 18 11.23 4.10 -10.71
CA ARG A 18 10.07 4.57 -9.95
C ARG A 18 8.78 3.89 -10.35
N SER A 19 8.52 3.83 -11.64
CA SER A 19 7.35 3.11 -12.14
C SER A 19 7.35 1.64 -11.69
N ARG A 20 8.53 1.03 -11.56
CA ARG A 20 8.68 -0.31 -10.99
C ARG A 20 8.34 -0.35 -9.50
N LEU A 21 8.85 0.60 -8.72
CA LEU A 21 8.58 0.66 -7.28
C LEU A 21 7.10 0.91 -6.98
N ASP A 22 6.43 1.82 -7.71
CA ASP A 22 4.99 2.03 -7.57
C ASP A 22 4.19 0.77 -7.96
N ARG A 23 4.62 0.05 -9.01
CA ARG A 23 4.01 -1.25 -9.36
C ARG A 23 4.20 -2.30 -8.27
N VAL A 24 5.38 -2.33 -7.65
CA VAL A 24 5.63 -3.20 -6.48
C VAL A 24 4.67 -2.83 -5.34
N GLY A 25 4.46 -1.55 -5.06
CA GLY A 25 3.49 -1.08 -4.07
C GLY A 25 2.06 -1.54 -4.39
N ILE A 26 1.62 -1.44 -5.65
CA ILE A 26 0.30 -1.91 -6.09
C ILE A 26 0.18 -3.44 -5.94
N VAL A 27 1.20 -4.19 -6.35
CA VAL A 27 1.21 -5.66 -6.23
C VAL A 27 1.18 -6.08 -4.76
N LEU A 28 1.97 -5.43 -3.92
CA LEU A 28 2.00 -5.69 -2.48
C LEU A 28 0.63 -5.41 -1.83
N SER A 29 0.01 -4.26 -2.16
CA SER A 29 -1.34 -3.93 -1.70
C SER A 29 -2.37 -4.97 -2.15
N GLY A 30 -2.30 -5.42 -3.41
CA GLY A 30 -3.16 -6.47 -3.94
C GLY A 30 -2.96 -7.80 -3.22
N ALA A 31 -1.73 -8.20 -2.97
CA ALA A 31 -1.40 -9.43 -2.23
C ALA A 31 -1.95 -9.38 -0.80
N CYS A 32 -1.80 -8.26 -0.08
CA CYS A 32 -2.39 -8.08 1.24
C CYS A 32 -3.92 -8.17 1.22
N ALA A 33 -4.58 -7.52 0.25
CA ALA A 33 -6.03 -7.58 0.11
C ALA A 33 -6.52 -9.02 -0.15
N VAL A 34 -5.87 -9.74 -1.08
CA VAL A 34 -6.19 -11.15 -1.38
C VAL A 34 -5.99 -12.02 -0.15
N HIS A 35 -4.92 -11.83 0.60
CA HIS A 35 -4.64 -12.57 1.83
C HIS A 35 -5.76 -12.37 2.86
N CYS A 36 -6.16 -11.11 3.13
CA CYS A 36 -7.23 -10.80 4.08
C CYS A 36 -8.58 -11.36 3.65
N VAL A 37 -8.94 -11.21 2.35
CA VAL A 37 -10.20 -11.74 1.82
C VAL A 37 -10.22 -13.27 1.87
N ALA A 38 -9.12 -13.93 1.49
CA ALA A 38 -9.00 -15.38 1.56
C ALA A 38 -9.12 -15.89 3.00
N GLY A 39 -8.47 -15.21 3.96
CA GLY A 39 -8.58 -15.53 5.38
C GLY A 39 -10.01 -15.43 5.89
N LEU A 40 -10.70 -14.33 5.61
CA LEU A 40 -12.12 -14.16 6.00
C LEU A 40 -13.02 -15.21 5.35
N ALA A 41 -12.81 -15.52 4.07
CA ALA A 41 -13.59 -16.54 3.37
C ALA A 41 -13.38 -17.94 3.96
N LEU A 42 -12.15 -18.30 4.29
CA LEU A 42 -11.83 -19.59 4.92
C LEU A 42 -12.46 -19.71 6.31
N VAL A 43 -12.37 -18.67 7.12
CA VAL A 43 -12.98 -18.66 8.46
C VAL A 43 -14.51 -18.65 8.39
N GLY A 44 -15.09 -17.80 7.52
CA GLY A 44 -16.54 -17.63 7.43
C GLY A 44 -17.26 -18.77 6.72
N LEU A 45 -16.72 -19.29 5.61
CA LEU A 45 -17.40 -20.31 4.78
C LEU A 45 -17.14 -21.73 5.25
N LEU A 46 -15.95 -22.00 5.78
CA LEU A 46 -15.54 -23.37 6.11
C LEU A 46 -15.54 -23.66 7.61
N GLY A 47 -15.85 -22.66 8.45
CA GLY A 47 -15.82 -22.81 9.90
C GLY A 47 -14.45 -23.24 10.45
N LEU A 48 -13.39 -23.04 9.64
CA LEU A 48 -12.05 -23.58 9.88
C LEU A 48 -11.23 -22.77 10.90
N GLY A 49 -11.89 -21.92 11.69
CA GLY A 49 -11.23 -21.21 12.78
C GLY A 49 -10.57 -22.11 13.83
N GLY A 50 -10.76 -23.45 13.70
CA GLY A 50 -10.21 -24.43 14.61
C GLY A 50 -9.58 -25.68 13.99
N LEU A 51 -9.62 -25.88 12.70
CA LEU A 51 -9.08 -27.09 12.05
C LEU A 51 -7.75 -26.85 11.34
N GLY A 52 -6.73 -27.09 12.01
CA GLY A 52 -5.36 -27.57 11.89
C GLY A 52 -4.57 -27.51 10.59
N VAL A 53 -5.06 -27.06 9.45
CA VAL A 53 -4.26 -27.05 8.22
C VAL A 53 -4.27 -25.65 7.59
N GLY A 54 -3.27 -24.84 7.95
CA GLY A 54 -3.05 -23.52 7.33
C GLY A 54 -3.77 -22.34 7.99
N GLY A 55 -4.81 -22.54 8.80
CA GLY A 55 -5.58 -21.47 9.42
C GLY A 55 -4.77 -20.59 10.37
N PRO A 56 -4.01 -21.15 11.33
CA PRO A 56 -3.21 -20.36 12.26
C PRO A 56 -2.10 -19.57 11.56
N TRP A 57 -1.51 -20.14 10.52
CA TRP A 57 -0.44 -19.46 9.77
C TRP A 57 -0.97 -18.32 8.89
N LEU A 58 -2.13 -18.52 8.27
CA LEU A 58 -2.77 -17.47 7.45
C LEU A 58 -3.24 -16.27 8.28
N MET A 59 -3.56 -16.50 9.55
CA MET A 59 -4.02 -15.49 10.51
C MET A 59 -2.90 -15.01 11.43
N ALA A 60 -1.65 -15.41 11.18
CA ALA A 60 -0.51 -15.02 12.00
C ALA A 60 -0.35 -13.49 12.01
N PRO A 61 -0.32 -12.83 13.19
CA PRO A 61 -0.17 -11.38 13.30
C PRO A 61 1.08 -10.87 12.61
N GLU A 62 2.14 -11.67 12.59
CA GLU A 62 3.43 -11.35 11.98
C GLU A 62 3.32 -11.03 10.49
N ILE A 63 2.39 -11.65 9.78
CA ILE A 63 2.18 -11.38 8.34
C ILE A 63 1.69 -9.95 8.14
N HIS A 64 0.78 -9.49 8.98
CA HIS A 64 0.27 -8.12 8.92
C HIS A 64 1.33 -7.10 9.35
N GLU A 65 2.14 -7.41 10.37
CA GLU A 65 3.25 -6.57 10.81
C GLU A 65 4.31 -6.41 9.71
N TYR A 66 4.76 -7.51 9.10
CA TYR A 66 5.70 -7.45 7.97
C TYR A 66 5.10 -6.73 6.75
N GLY A 67 3.82 -6.94 6.47
CA GLY A 67 3.10 -6.24 5.41
C GLY A 67 3.06 -4.73 5.65
N LEU A 68 2.81 -4.30 6.90
CA LEU A 68 2.81 -2.90 7.30
C LEU A 68 4.22 -2.28 7.15
N VAL A 69 5.26 -2.95 7.64
CA VAL A 69 6.65 -2.47 7.50
C VAL A 69 7.02 -2.32 6.02
N ALA A 70 6.70 -3.31 5.20
CA ALA A 70 6.95 -3.25 3.76
C ALA A 70 6.18 -2.09 3.10
N ALA A 71 4.91 -1.87 3.47
CA ALA A 71 4.10 -0.76 2.97
C ALA A 71 4.68 0.61 3.34
N ILE A 72 5.17 0.76 4.59
CA ILE A 72 5.83 1.99 5.04
C ILE A 72 7.10 2.25 4.21
N VAL A 73 7.96 1.25 4.06
CA VAL A 73 9.22 1.41 3.32
C VAL A 73 8.97 1.74 1.86
N VAL A 74 8.13 0.96 1.17
CA VAL A 74 7.81 1.17 -0.24
C VAL A 74 7.07 2.49 -0.45
N GLY A 75 6.08 2.81 0.40
CA GLY A 75 5.31 4.05 0.34
C GLY A 75 6.18 5.29 0.57
N ALA A 76 7.04 5.27 1.60
CA ALA A 76 7.94 6.38 1.90
C ALA A 76 8.93 6.64 0.75
N LEU A 77 9.50 5.58 0.17
CA LEU A 77 10.45 5.69 -0.93
C LEU A 77 9.79 6.18 -2.23
N THR A 78 8.60 5.67 -2.56
CA THR A 78 7.97 5.97 -3.85
C THR A 78 7.14 7.25 -3.81
N ILE A 79 6.18 7.32 -2.89
CA ILE A 79 5.24 8.44 -2.78
C ILE A 79 5.95 9.65 -2.16
N GLY A 80 6.81 9.44 -1.14
CA GLY A 80 7.56 10.51 -0.50
C GLY A 80 8.49 11.22 -1.47
N ILE A 81 9.33 10.48 -2.21
CA ILE A 81 10.22 11.04 -3.22
C ILE A 81 9.40 11.68 -4.36
N GLY A 82 8.29 11.06 -4.77
CA GLY A 82 7.38 11.61 -5.76
C GLY A 82 6.86 12.98 -5.35
N ALA A 83 6.26 13.11 -4.17
CA ALA A 83 5.71 14.36 -3.64
C ALA A 83 6.74 15.49 -3.58
N MET A 84 7.97 15.20 -3.16
CA MET A 84 9.07 16.17 -3.13
C MET A 84 9.44 16.73 -4.51
N ARG A 85 9.17 15.99 -5.59
CA ARG A 85 9.61 16.36 -6.95
C ARG A 85 8.52 17.00 -7.80
N HIS A 86 7.28 16.51 -7.75
CA HIS A 86 6.19 17.08 -8.55
C HIS A 86 5.24 17.96 -7.76
N GLY A 87 5.45 18.11 -6.44
CA GLY A 87 4.66 18.99 -5.58
C GLY A 87 3.19 18.59 -5.40
N HIS A 88 2.78 17.43 -5.92
CA HIS A 88 1.42 16.94 -5.73
C HIS A 88 1.31 16.23 -4.38
N VAL A 89 0.56 16.82 -3.47
CA VAL A 89 0.41 16.33 -2.08
C VAL A 89 -0.63 15.20 -1.95
N TRP A 90 -1.54 15.05 -2.90
CA TRP A 90 -2.61 14.06 -2.81
C TRP A 90 -2.14 12.61 -2.70
N PRO A 91 -1.16 12.12 -3.51
CA PRO A 91 -0.62 10.78 -3.33
C PRO A 91 -0.02 10.56 -1.95
N LEU A 92 0.64 11.60 -1.39
CA LEU A 92 1.24 11.55 -0.06
C LEU A 92 0.16 11.44 1.03
N VAL A 93 -0.90 12.26 0.95
CA VAL A 93 -2.01 12.22 1.91
C VAL A 93 -2.69 10.85 1.88
N LEU A 94 -3.00 10.33 0.69
CA LEU A 94 -3.62 9.01 0.56
C LEU A 94 -2.69 7.90 1.06
N GLY A 95 -1.39 7.98 0.75
CA GLY A 95 -0.41 7.05 1.28
C GLY A 95 -0.37 7.03 2.81
N ALA A 96 -0.33 8.23 3.43
CA ALA A 96 -0.33 8.38 4.87
C ALA A 96 -1.62 7.84 5.51
N VAL A 97 -2.79 8.13 4.93
CA VAL A 97 -4.08 7.60 5.41
C VAL A 97 -4.13 6.07 5.30
N GLY A 98 -3.68 5.51 4.17
CA GLY A 98 -3.62 4.05 3.99
C GLY A 98 -2.75 3.36 5.04
N ILE A 99 -1.54 3.89 5.28
CA ILE A 99 -0.61 3.38 6.30
C ILE A 99 -1.21 3.54 7.70
N ALA A 100 -1.86 4.68 8.01
CA ALA A 100 -2.49 4.89 9.32
C ALA A 100 -3.62 3.87 9.58
N LEU A 101 -4.45 3.57 8.58
CA LEU A 101 -5.48 2.53 8.69
C LEU A 101 -4.89 1.14 8.96
N MET A 102 -3.81 0.79 8.26
CA MET A 102 -3.11 -0.48 8.49
C MET A 102 -2.46 -0.53 9.87
N ALA A 103 -1.87 0.56 10.34
CA ALA A 103 -1.30 0.65 11.68
C ALA A 103 -2.37 0.49 12.77
N LEU A 104 -3.54 1.09 12.58
CA LEU A 104 -4.70 0.90 13.48
C LEU A 104 -5.21 -0.54 13.45
N ALA A 105 -5.17 -1.20 12.28
CA ALA A 105 -5.53 -2.60 12.17
C ALA A 105 -4.61 -3.50 13.00
N VAL A 106 -3.29 -3.31 12.88
CA VAL A 106 -2.28 -4.09 13.63
C VAL A 106 -2.32 -3.80 15.13
N ALA A 107 -2.60 -2.56 15.53
CA ALA A 107 -2.68 -2.17 16.94
C ALA A 107 -4.01 -2.54 17.61
N GLY A 108 -5.02 -2.91 16.84
CA GLY A 108 -6.36 -3.20 17.31
C GLY A 108 -6.60 -4.69 17.63
N PRO A 109 -7.84 -5.03 18.03
CA PRO A 109 -8.21 -6.42 18.25
C PRO A 109 -8.21 -7.20 16.92
N HIS A 110 -7.65 -8.40 16.95
CA HIS A 110 -7.59 -9.29 15.80
C HIS A 110 -8.98 -9.77 15.35
N GLY A 111 -9.13 -10.04 14.07
CA GLY A 111 -10.33 -10.58 13.47
C GLY A 111 -10.93 -9.73 12.36
N VAL A 112 -12.25 -9.69 12.25
CA VAL A 112 -12.96 -9.02 11.13
C VAL A 112 -12.64 -7.53 11.06
N MET A 113 -12.48 -6.85 12.20
CA MET A 113 -12.14 -5.42 12.22
C MET A 113 -10.74 -5.15 11.69
N GLU A 114 -9.76 -5.96 12.10
CA GLU A 114 -8.40 -5.91 11.58
C GLU A 114 -8.38 -6.10 10.06
N ALA A 115 -9.06 -7.13 9.57
CA ALA A 115 -9.14 -7.40 8.14
C ALA A 115 -9.82 -6.25 7.37
N ALA A 116 -10.92 -5.69 7.89
CA ALA A 116 -11.61 -4.58 7.26
C ALA A 116 -10.73 -3.33 7.17
N LEU A 117 -10.04 -2.97 8.25
CA LEU A 117 -9.13 -1.83 8.30
C LEU A 117 -7.92 -2.05 7.37
N THR A 118 -7.38 -3.27 7.33
CA THR A 118 -6.26 -3.61 6.44
C THR A 118 -6.70 -3.51 4.98
N ILE A 119 -7.85 -4.08 4.61
CA ILE A 119 -8.37 -3.99 3.23
C ILE A 119 -8.61 -2.53 2.83
N ALA A 120 -9.23 -1.73 3.70
CA ALA A 120 -9.43 -0.32 3.44
C ALA A 120 -8.08 0.42 3.28
N GLY A 121 -7.13 0.16 4.17
CA GLY A 121 -5.79 0.77 4.14
C GLY A 121 -5.02 0.46 2.88
N VAL A 122 -4.96 -0.82 2.46
CA VAL A 122 -4.25 -1.21 1.23
C VAL A 122 -4.95 -0.70 -0.02
N ALA A 123 -6.28 -0.59 -0.04
CA ALA A 123 -7.02 -0.02 -1.16
C ALA A 123 -6.67 1.47 -1.33
N VAL A 124 -6.69 2.24 -0.24
CA VAL A 124 -6.32 3.67 -0.24
C VAL A 124 -4.86 3.86 -0.65
N LEU A 125 -3.95 3.02 -0.14
CA LEU A 125 -2.54 3.05 -0.49
C LEU A 125 -2.31 2.74 -1.98
N ALA A 126 -3.01 1.75 -2.53
CA ALA A 126 -2.95 1.42 -3.96
C ALA A 126 -3.40 2.59 -4.84
N VAL A 127 -4.48 3.28 -4.45
CA VAL A 127 -4.93 4.51 -5.14
C VAL A 127 -3.84 5.58 -5.06
N GLY A 128 -3.18 5.76 -3.92
CA GLY A 128 -2.04 6.67 -3.76
C GLY A 128 -0.93 6.38 -4.77
N HIS A 129 -0.53 5.11 -4.94
CA HIS A 129 0.47 4.70 -5.92
C HIS A 129 0.02 4.96 -7.36
N VAL A 130 -1.23 4.66 -7.70
CA VAL A 130 -1.79 4.93 -9.04
C VAL A 130 -1.76 6.42 -9.37
N LEU A 131 -2.17 7.27 -8.41
CA LEU A 131 -2.14 8.72 -8.59
C LEU A 131 -0.71 9.25 -8.70
N ASN A 132 0.23 8.68 -7.96
CA ASN A 132 1.65 9.04 -8.06
C ASN A 132 2.21 8.74 -9.47
N ILE A 133 1.88 7.57 -10.04
CA ILE A 133 2.24 7.24 -11.42
C ILE A 133 1.62 8.24 -12.42
N ARG A 134 0.32 8.56 -12.26
CA ARG A 134 -0.39 9.48 -13.15
C ARG A 134 0.14 10.89 -13.06
N ALA A 135 0.47 11.40 -11.87
CA ALA A 135 1.05 12.72 -11.67
C ALA A 135 2.38 12.89 -12.44
N CYS A 136 3.22 11.84 -12.44
CA CYS A 136 4.44 11.83 -13.24
C CYS A 136 4.19 11.80 -14.76
N SER A 137 3.05 11.28 -15.21
CA SER A 137 2.71 11.21 -16.64
C SER A 137 2.11 12.52 -17.17
N SER A 138 1.38 13.23 -16.34
CA SER A 138 0.70 14.49 -16.69
C SER A 138 1.62 15.72 -16.69
N ALA A 139 2.81 15.59 -16.12
CA ALA A 139 3.84 16.65 -16.12
C ALA A 139 4.65 16.70 -17.44
N ARG A 140 4.16 16.06 -18.50
CA ARG A 140 4.63 16.20 -19.89
C ARG A 140 3.79 17.21 -20.62
#